data_000d8e2b4ff15ff93670b18d5c1bc3d8
#
_entry.id   000d8e2b4ff15ff93670b18d5c1bc3d8
#
_cell.length_a   1.000
_cell.length_b   1.000
_cell.length_c   1.000
_cell.angle_alpha   90.00
_cell.angle_beta   90.00
_cell.angle_gamma   90.00
#
_symmetry.space_group_name_H-M   'P 1'
#
loop_
_entity.id
_entity.type
_entity.pdbx_description
1 polymer ?
#
loop_
_entity_poly.entity_id
_entity_poly.type
_entity_poly.pdbx_seq_one_letter_code
_entity_poly.pdbx_strand_id
1 'polypeptide(L)'
;FTQYGHENVVIRNNYVKAAGGDGITSMYALRPLVEHNMADGVACEINDRIYSEPENRFGKVAAAIWPWKCKDALFRYNEVADTRLNQDGMAYDADSGDGTVYEYNYSRQNEGGCVMFCLQEAIHNTFRQNVSFDDLGGTISPSENPDALLSHNTFYVREGVPFVRKNMDGGKFTEEENQIIPLSFS
;
A
#
# COMPACT_ATOMS: atom_id res chain seq x y z
N PHE A 1 -13.81 5.31 13.57
CA PHE A 1 -13.98 3.97 14.17
C PHE A 1 -13.46 4.03 15.59
N THR A 2 -14.27 3.71 16.57
CA THR A 2 -13.92 3.90 18.01
C THR A 2 -13.71 2.59 18.76
N GLN A 3 -13.84 1.45 18.09
CA GLN A 3 -13.75 0.15 18.75
C GLN A 3 -12.87 -0.80 17.94
N TYR A 4 -11.76 -1.22 18.55
CA TYR A 4 -10.81 -2.16 17.95
C TYR A 4 -11.03 -3.54 18.52
N GLY A 5 -11.07 -4.55 17.65
CA GLY A 5 -11.27 -5.94 18.06
C GLY A 5 -10.02 -6.58 18.65
N HIS A 6 -8.84 -6.02 18.33
CA HIS A 6 -7.54 -6.59 18.70
C HIS A 6 -6.56 -5.49 19.08
N GLU A 7 -5.64 -5.81 20.00
CA GLU A 7 -4.55 -4.91 20.36
C GLU A 7 -3.20 -5.63 20.27
N ASN A 8 -2.17 -4.89 19.85
CA ASN A 8 -0.79 -5.34 19.82
C ASN A 8 -0.58 -6.66 19.04
N VAL A 9 -1.35 -6.84 17.97
CA VAL A 9 -1.15 -7.98 17.05
C VAL A 9 0.23 -7.89 16.42
N VAL A 10 0.96 -9.01 16.37
CA VAL A 10 2.27 -9.10 15.72
C VAL A 10 2.21 -10.10 14.59
N ILE A 11 2.52 -9.65 13.35
CA ILE A 11 2.63 -10.47 12.15
C ILE A 11 4.05 -10.33 11.62
N ARG A 12 4.87 -11.40 11.72
CA ARG A 12 6.27 -11.32 11.32
C ARG A 12 6.83 -12.61 10.73
N ASN A 13 7.88 -12.46 9.91
CA ASN A 13 8.65 -13.55 9.31
C ASN A 13 7.78 -14.50 8.46
N ASN A 14 6.80 -13.96 7.75
CA ASN A 14 5.97 -14.74 6.84
C ASN A 14 6.40 -14.50 5.39
N TYR A 15 6.27 -15.53 4.57
CA TYR A 15 6.38 -15.46 3.13
C TYR A 15 5.07 -15.86 2.48
N VAL A 16 4.44 -14.93 1.78
CA VAL A 16 3.20 -15.16 1.03
C VAL A 16 3.52 -15.08 -0.45
N LYS A 17 3.25 -16.15 -1.19
CA LYS A 17 3.49 -16.22 -2.63
C LYS A 17 2.22 -16.58 -3.39
N ALA A 18 1.99 -15.84 -4.48
CA ALA A 18 0.90 -16.11 -5.43
C ALA A 18 -0.48 -16.27 -4.75
N ALA A 19 -0.79 -15.42 -3.77
CA ALA A 19 -2.13 -15.35 -3.22
C ALA A 19 -3.09 -14.75 -4.26
N GLY A 20 -4.28 -15.32 -4.39
CA GLY A 20 -5.27 -14.86 -5.37
C GLY A 20 -5.78 -13.45 -5.10
N GLY A 21 -5.89 -13.05 -3.83
CA GLY A 21 -6.23 -11.71 -3.37
C GLY A 21 -5.08 -11.06 -2.61
N ASP A 22 -5.40 -10.45 -1.45
CA ASP A 22 -4.43 -9.78 -0.58
C ASP A 22 -3.34 -10.73 -0.05
N GLY A 23 -2.18 -10.18 0.22
CA GLY A 23 -1.10 -10.93 0.82
C GLY A 23 -1.21 -11.01 2.35
N ILE A 24 -1.06 -9.88 3.03
CA ILE A 24 -1.13 -9.78 4.49
C ILE A 24 -1.96 -8.55 4.86
N THR A 25 -3.05 -8.75 5.59
CA THR A 25 -3.92 -7.66 6.03
C THR A 25 -4.13 -7.70 7.54
N SER A 26 -3.93 -6.55 8.21
CA SER A 26 -4.33 -6.35 9.60
C SER A 26 -5.61 -5.53 9.62
N MET A 27 -6.64 -6.01 10.32
CA MET A 27 -7.95 -5.35 10.33
C MET A 27 -8.39 -5.00 11.75
N TYR A 28 -8.97 -3.80 11.92
CA TYR A 28 -9.58 -3.34 13.18
C TYR A 28 -8.70 -3.51 14.41
N ALA A 29 -7.41 -3.28 14.26
CA ALA A 29 -6.42 -3.48 15.33
C ALA A 29 -5.88 -2.14 15.84
N LEU A 30 -5.63 -2.08 17.14
CA LEU A 30 -4.89 -1.01 17.80
C LEU A 30 -3.42 -1.42 17.93
N ARG A 31 -2.51 -0.60 17.44
CA ARG A 31 -1.05 -0.81 17.45
C ARG A 31 -0.59 -2.17 16.91
N PRO A 32 -1.07 -2.60 15.73
CA PRO A 32 -0.51 -3.82 15.12
C PRO A 32 0.92 -3.55 14.64
N LEU A 33 1.78 -4.57 14.79
CA LEU A 33 3.14 -4.60 14.26
C LEU A 33 3.24 -5.65 13.15
N VAL A 34 3.57 -5.21 11.94
CA VAL A 34 3.75 -6.08 10.77
C VAL A 34 5.17 -5.89 10.27
N GLU A 35 6.04 -6.90 10.49
CA GLU A 35 7.47 -6.73 10.21
C GLU A 35 8.13 -7.98 9.63
N HIS A 36 9.18 -7.76 8.83
CA HIS A 36 9.99 -8.83 8.23
C HIS A 36 9.16 -9.87 7.46
N ASN A 37 8.11 -9.41 6.76
CA ASN A 37 7.32 -10.27 5.89
C ASN A 37 7.67 -10.00 4.43
N MET A 38 7.40 -11.00 3.59
CA MET A 38 7.50 -10.88 2.14
C MET A 38 6.19 -11.30 1.48
N ALA A 39 5.71 -10.49 0.54
CA ALA A 39 4.60 -10.83 -0.36
C ALA A 39 5.10 -10.77 -1.82
N ASP A 40 4.92 -11.86 -2.56
CA ASP A 40 5.45 -12.06 -3.90
C ASP A 40 4.34 -12.54 -4.85
N GLY A 41 4.03 -11.77 -5.88
CA GLY A 41 3.04 -12.13 -6.91
C GLY A 41 1.62 -12.30 -6.38
N VAL A 42 1.21 -11.50 -5.40
CA VAL A 42 -0.17 -11.54 -4.84
C VAL A 42 -1.16 -10.80 -5.75
N ALA A 43 -2.46 -10.89 -5.43
CA ALA A 43 -3.56 -10.44 -6.27
C ALA A 43 -3.59 -11.12 -7.66
N CYS A 44 -3.06 -12.34 -7.78
CA CYS A 44 -2.86 -13.01 -9.06
C CYS A 44 -4.11 -13.68 -9.62
N GLU A 45 -5.16 -13.87 -8.82
CA GLU A 45 -6.43 -14.51 -9.24
C GLU A 45 -7.65 -13.78 -8.69
N ILE A 46 -7.90 -12.56 -9.15
CA ILE A 46 -9.13 -11.84 -8.81
C ILE A 46 -10.30 -12.45 -9.57
N ASN A 47 -11.29 -12.96 -8.85
CA ASN A 47 -12.45 -13.63 -9.43
C ASN A 47 -13.46 -12.62 -10.03
N ASP A 48 -13.42 -12.45 -11.33
CA ASP A 48 -14.28 -11.52 -12.07
C ASP A 48 -15.78 -11.77 -11.87
N ARG A 49 -16.20 -13.00 -11.62
CA ARG A 49 -17.62 -13.33 -11.45
C ARG A 49 -18.17 -12.81 -10.14
N ILE A 50 -17.39 -12.87 -9.06
CA ILE A 50 -17.80 -12.37 -7.74
C ILE A 50 -17.88 -10.84 -7.77
N TYR A 51 -16.96 -10.20 -8.46
CA TYR A 51 -16.85 -8.72 -8.49
C TYR A 51 -17.64 -8.05 -9.61
N SER A 52 -18.24 -8.80 -10.51
CA SER A 52 -19.08 -8.25 -11.60
C SER A 52 -20.55 -8.07 -11.25
N GLU A 53 -20.99 -8.55 -10.09
CA GLU A 53 -22.38 -8.39 -9.65
C GLU A 53 -22.73 -6.92 -9.35
N PRO A 54 -23.92 -6.45 -9.76
CA PRO A 54 -24.29 -5.03 -9.62
C PRO A 54 -24.26 -4.48 -8.19
N GLU A 55 -24.37 -5.37 -7.21
CA GLU A 55 -24.40 -5.01 -5.79
C GLU A 55 -23.00 -4.92 -5.16
N ASN A 56 -21.97 -5.37 -5.88
CA ASN A 56 -20.60 -5.39 -5.40
C ASN A 56 -19.90 -4.05 -5.68
N ARG A 57 -20.08 -3.09 -4.78
CA ARG A 57 -19.62 -1.71 -4.95
C ARG A 57 -18.11 -1.54 -4.96
N PHE A 58 -17.38 -2.49 -4.39
CA PHE A 58 -15.95 -2.32 -4.14
C PHE A 58 -15.07 -2.89 -5.24
N GLY A 59 -15.66 -3.54 -6.24
CA GLY A 59 -14.91 -4.02 -7.40
C GLY A 59 -13.79 -4.99 -7.04
N LYS A 60 -12.80 -5.04 -7.89
CA LYS A 60 -11.61 -5.88 -7.77
C LYS A 60 -10.53 -5.11 -7.03
N VAL A 61 -10.53 -5.19 -5.71
CA VAL A 61 -9.58 -4.48 -4.88
C VAL A 61 -8.70 -5.46 -4.11
N ALA A 62 -7.40 -5.30 -4.21
CA ALA A 62 -6.41 -6.04 -3.43
C ALA A 62 -5.07 -5.29 -3.44
N ALA A 63 -4.40 -5.28 -2.28
CA ALA A 63 -3.05 -4.79 -2.12
C ALA A 63 -2.19 -5.85 -1.41
N ALA A 64 -0.87 -5.67 -1.35
CA ALA A 64 -0.04 -6.74 -0.86
C ALA A 64 0.05 -6.80 0.66
N ILE A 65 0.50 -5.74 1.33
CA ILE A 65 0.66 -5.71 2.80
C ILE A 65 0.08 -4.41 3.34
N TRP A 66 -1.05 -4.49 4.07
CA TRP A 66 -1.80 -3.30 4.42
C TRP A 66 -2.70 -3.43 5.66
N PRO A 67 -3.03 -2.32 6.35
CA PRO A 67 -4.06 -2.26 7.38
C PRO A 67 -5.42 -1.85 6.82
N TRP A 68 -6.48 -2.37 7.42
CA TRP A 68 -7.83 -1.84 7.27
C TRP A 68 -8.34 -1.32 8.60
N LYS A 69 -8.68 -0.04 8.68
CA LYS A 69 -9.26 0.60 9.87
C LYS A 69 -8.49 0.27 11.16
N CYS A 70 -7.17 0.32 11.08
CA CYS A 70 -6.29 0.20 12.23
C CYS A 70 -5.95 1.57 12.80
N LYS A 71 -5.46 1.58 14.05
CA LYS A 71 -4.88 2.78 14.66
C LYS A 71 -3.46 2.52 15.13
N ASP A 72 -2.58 3.51 14.92
CA ASP A 72 -1.17 3.47 15.29
C ASP A 72 -0.47 2.19 14.79
N ALA A 73 -0.78 1.77 13.56
CA ALA A 73 -0.21 0.59 12.94
C ALA A 73 1.23 0.84 12.49
N LEU A 74 2.13 -0.12 12.76
CA LEU A 74 3.53 -0.06 12.31
C LEU A 74 3.86 -1.20 11.36
N PHE A 75 4.22 -0.85 10.12
CA PHE A 75 4.67 -1.76 9.07
C PHE A 75 6.12 -1.47 8.74
N ARG A 76 7.04 -2.41 9.02
CA ARG A 76 8.45 -2.16 8.79
C ARG A 76 9.22 -3.39 8.35
N TYR A 77 10.32 -3.15 7.61
CA TYR A 77 11.22 -4.21 7.12
C TYR A 77 10.47 -5.27 6.31
N ASN A 78 9.37 -4.92 5.65
CA ASN A 78 8.67 -5.82 4.76
C ASN A 78 9.17 -5.66 3.32
N GLU A 79 9.08 -6.72 2.53
CA GLU A 79 9.34 -6.72 1.11
C GLU A 79 8.08 -7.08 0.34
N VAL A 80 7.79 -6.34 -0.75
CA VAL A 80 6.68 -6.62 -1.65
C VAL A 80 7.16 -6.60 -3.08
N ALA A 81 6.79 -7.62 -3.83
CA ALA A 81 7.14 -7.74 -5.23
C ALA A 81 5.98 -8.24 -6.09
N ASP A 82 5.89 -7.73 -7.32
CA ASP A 82 5.05 -8.28 -8.38
C ASP A 82 3.55 -8.40 -8.03
N THR A 83 3.01 -7.49 -7.20
CA THR A 83 1.56 -7.42 -6.96
C THR A 83 0.84 -7.11 -8.25
N ARG A 84 -0.18 -7.90 -8.60
CA ARG A 84 -0.86 -7.79 -9.88
C ARG A 84 -1.88 -6.66 -9.89
N LEU A 85 -2.04 -6.03 -11.07
CA LEU A 85 -2.99 -4.95 -11.27
C LEU A 85 -4.43 -5.47 -11.18
N ASN A 86 -5.16 -4.78 -10.35
CA ASN A 86 -6.60 -4.86 -10.24
C ASN A 86 -7.10 -3.40 -10.16
N GLN A 87 -8.11 -3.09 -9.43
CA GLN A 87 -8.44 -1.67 -9.19
C GLN A 87 -7.33 -0.99 -8.38
N ASP A 88 -6.71 -1.68 -7.44
CA ASP A 88 -5.61 -1.21 -6.58
C ASP A 88 -4.25 -1.73 -7.04
N GLY A 89 -3.81 -2.90 -6.56
CA GLY A 89 -2.57 -3.54 -6.98
C GLY A 89 -1.29 -2.93 -6.40
N MET A 90 -1.39 -2.19 -5.29
CA MET A 90 -0.24 -1.56 -4.62
C MET A 90 0.55 -2.55 -3.79
N ALA A 91 1.81 -2.20 -3.54
CA ALA A 91 2.59 -2.89 -2.52
C ALA A 91 2.02 -2.64 -1.12
N TYR A 92 1.73 -1.39 -0.81
CA TYR A 92 1.26 -0.94 0.50
C TYR A 92 0.02 -0.07 0.34
N ASP A 93 -0.90 -0.15 1.31
CA ASP A 93 -2.09 0.69 1.34
C ASP A 93 -2.41 1.12 2.77
N ALA A 94 -2.45 2.41 3.04
CA ALA A 94 -2.91 2.94 4.32
C ALA A 94 -4.39 3.26 4.20
N ASP A 95 -5.24 2.24 4.44
CA ASP A 95 -6.67 2.35 4.17
C ASP A 95 -7.50 2.61 5.43
N SER A 96 -8.23 3.73 5.40
CA SER A 96 -9.24 4.10 6.41
C SER A 96 -8.74 4.04 7.85
N GLY A 97 -7.44 4.24 8.10
CA GLY A 97 -6.80 4.12 9.40
C GLY A 97 -6.18 5.43 9.89
N ASP A 98 -5.93 5.51 11.18
CA ASP A 98 -5.35 6.68 11.85
C ASP A 98 -3.93 6.36 12.34
N GLY A 99 -2.94 7.09 11.83
CA GLY A 99 -1.56 6.99 12.30
C GLY A 99 -0.79 5.74 11.83
N THR A 100 -1.11 5.20 10.64
CA THR A 100 -0.31 4.12 10.07
C THR A 100 1.08 4.63 9.67
N VAL A 101 2.12 3.92 10.09
CA VAL A 101 3.51 4.18 9.72
C VAL A 101 4.06 3.02 8.90
N TYR A 102 4.54 3.34 7.70
CA TYR A 102 5.38 2.45 6.89
C TYR A 102 6.81 2.95 6.93
N GLU A 103 7.75 2.13 7.44
CA GLU A 103 9.15 2.50 7.49
C GLU A 103 10.09 1.35 7.16
N TYR A 104 11.21 1.66 6.50
CA TYR A 104 12.25 0.69 6.13
C TYR A 104 11.72 -0.51 5.31
N ASN A 105 10.66 -0.30 4.53
CA ASN A 105 10.14 -1.33 3.64
C ASN A 105 10.75 -1.21 2.25
N TYR A 106 10.70 -2.29 1.50
CA TYR A 106 11.11 -2.36 0.11
C TYR A 106 9.96 -2.82 -0.78
N SER A 107 9.77 -2.18 -1.93
CA SER A 107 8.80 -2.59 -2.95
C SER A 107 9.45 -2.62 -4.32
N ARG A 108 9.01 -3.53 -5.19
CA ARG A 108 9.46 -3.57 -6.58
C ARG A 108 8.42 -4.14 -7.53
N GLN A 109 8.32 -3.51 -8.71
CA GLN A 109 7.56 -4.00 -9.87
C GLN A 109 6.08 -4.30 -9.58
N ASN A 110 5.49 -3.62 -8.62
CA ASN A 110 4.07 -3.74 -8.33
C ASN A 110 3.25 -2.99 -9.37
N GLU A 111 2.31 -3.65 -10.01
CA GLU A 111 1.59 -3.13 -11.17
C GLU A 111 0.68 -1.93 -10.81
N GLY A 112 0.17 -1.86 -9.59
CA GLY A 112 -0.64 -0.74 -9.09
C GLY A 112 0.16 0.40 -8.48
N GLY A 113 1.45 0.20 -8.19
CA GLY A 113 2.33 1.21 -7.59
C GLY A 113 2.90 0.82 -6.22
N CYS A 114 3.56 1.76 -5.57
CA CYS A 114 4.21 1.52 -4.29
C CYS A 114 3.24 1.65 -3.11
N VAL A 115 2.65 2.83 -2.91
CA VAL A 115 1.78 3.09 -1.75
C VAL A 115 0.51 3.85 -2.12
N MET A 116 -0.60 3.45 -1.51
CA MET A 116 -1.87 4.18 -1.50
C MET A 116 -2.15 4.75 -0.13
N PHE A 117 -2.82 5.90 -0.10
CA PHE A 117 -3.48 6.46 1.08
C PHE A 117 -4.96 6.55 0.72
N CYS A 118 -5.79 5.72 1.30
CA CYS A 118 -7.12 5.44 0.78
C CYS A 118 -8.23 5.86 1.73
N LEU A 119 -9.14 6.66 1.19
CA LEU A 119 -10.36 7.17 1.78
C LEU A 119 -10.17 8.28 2.84
N GLN A 120 -11.27 8.98 3.13
CA GLN A 120 -11.28 10.16 4.00
C GLN A 120 -10.88 9.89 5.45
N GLU A 121 -10.97 8.63 5.88
CA GLU A 121 -10.59 8.20 7.23
C GLU A 121 -9.11 7.80 7.33
N ALA A 122 -8.38 7.82 6.21
CA ALA A 122 -6.94 7.57 6.18
C ALA A 122 -6.18 8.85 6.59
N ILE A 123 -6.00 9.04 7.90
CA ILE A 123 -5.45 10.27 8.50
C ILE A 123 -4.15 10.03 9.25
N HIS A 124 -3.30 11.06 9.33
CA HIS A 124 -2.03 11.06 10.06
C HIS A 124 -1.06 9.92 9.65
N ASN A 125 -1.19 9.42 8.41
CA ASN A 125 -0.37 8.31 7.93
C ASN A 125 1.00 8.81 7.46
N THR A 126 2.02 7.99 7.68
CA THR A 126 3.41 8.31 7.33
C THR A 126 4.04 7.17 6.53
N PHE A 127 4.65 7.51 5.41
CA PHE A 127 5.50 6.63 4.61
C PHE A 127 6.91 7.19 4.61
N ARG A 128 7.86 6.56 5.34
CA ARG A 128 9.20 7.09 5.54
C ARG A 128 10.31 6.05 5.42
N GLN A 129 11.46 6.50 4.93
CA GLN A 129 12.68 5.67 4.86
C GLN A 129 12.46 4.34 4.12
N ASN A 130 11.53 4.33 3.16
CA ASN A 130 11.27 3.17 2.31
C ASN A 130 12.02 3.30 0.99
N VAL A 131 12.18 2.17 0.31
CA VAL A 131 12.71 2.11 -1.04
C VAL A 131 11.67 1.48 -1.96
N SER A 132 11.32 2.19 -3.04
CA SER A 132 10.49 1.71 -4.14
C SER A 132 11.36 1.56 -5.38
N PHE A 133 11.35 0.39 -6.00
CA PHE A 133 12.12 0.12 -7.19
C PHE A 133 11.22 -0.32 -8.34
N ASP A 134 11.04 0.56 -9.33
CA ASP A 134 10.34 0.24 -10.56
C ASP A 134 8.88 -0.21 -10.38
N ASP A 135 8.18 0.37 -9.42
CA ASP A 135 6.74 0.16 -9.25
C ASP A 135 5.98 0.88 -10.38
N LEU A 136 4.94 0.25 -10.97
CA LEU A 136 4.54 0.53 -12.34
C LEU A 136 3.32 1.43 -12.51
N GLY A 137 2.35 1.39 -11.63
CA GLY A 137 1.03 2.02 -11.84
C GLY A 137 0.94 3.50 -11.46
N GLY A 138 2.04 4.12 -11.14
CA GLY A 138 2.14 5.38 -10.41
C GLY A 138 2.63 5.09 -9.00
N THR A 139 3.71 5.77 -8.61
CA THR A 139 4.42 5.39 -7.38
C THR A 139 3.57 5.63 -6.14
N ILE A 140 2.88 6.77 -6.11
CA ILE A 140 2.02 7.19 -4.99
C ILE A 140 0.58 7.35 -5.48
N SER A 141 -0.36 6.85 -4.71
CA SER A 141 -1.80 6.93 -5.01
C SER A 141 -2.57 7.57 -3.84
N PRO A 142 -2.67 8.89 -3.78
CA PRO A 142 -3.55 9.55 -2.81
C PRO A 142 -5.00 9.46 -3.28
N SER A 143 -5.90 9.01 -2.41
CA SER A 143 -7.32 8.80 -2.76
C SER A 143 -8.23 9.28 -1.65
N GLU A 144 -8.79 10.47 -1.77
CA GLU A 144 -9.67 11.15 -0.82
C GLU A 144 -9.07 11.43 0.58
N ASN A 145 -7.91 10.89 0.89
CA ASN A 145 -7.25 11.09 2.19
C ASN A 145 -6.94 12.57 2.43
N PRO A 146 -7.23 13.12 3.62
CA PRO A 146 -7.04 14.55 3.88
C PRO A 146 -5.58 14.92 4.11
N ASP A 147 -4.76 13.98 4.55
CA ASP A 147 -3.35 14.17 4.84
C ASP A 147 -2.54 12.86 4.68
N ALA A 148 -1.27 13.00 4.46
CA ALA A 148 -0.24 11.97 4.62
C ALA A 148 1.14 12.64 4.60
N LEU A 149 2.14 12.00 5.17
CA LEU A 149 3.54 12.45 5.12
C LEU A 149 4.40 11.41 4.39
N LEU A 150 5.10 11.86 3.35
CA LEU A 150 6.16 11.10 2.68
C LEU A 150 7.51 11.71 3.04
N SER A 151 8.38 10.98 3.74
CA SER A 151 9.66 11.55 4.14
C SER A 151 10.84 10.60 4.02
N HIS A 152 11.96 11.10 3.52
CA HIS A 152 13.23 10.37 3.45
C HIS A 152 13.15 9.05 2.67
N ASN A 153 12.24 8.93 1.69
CA ASN A 153 12.12 7.74 0.85
C ASN A 153 13.02 7.84 -0.39
N THR A 154 13.34 6.70 -0.98
CA THR A 154 14.00 6.63 -2.27
C THR A 154 13.10 5.90 -3.27
N PHE A 155 12.73 6.60 -4.33
CA PHE A 155 11.87 6.08 -5.40
C PHE A 155 12.66 5.98 -6.70
N TYR A 156 12.90 4.78 -7.19
CA TYR A 156 13.44 4.53 -8.52
C TYR A 156 12.29 4.38 -9.50
N VAL A 157 12.11 5.37 -10.38
CA VAL A 157 10.93 5.48 -11.24
C VAL A 157 11.33 5.36 -12.71
N ARG A 158 10.74 4.40 -13.43
CA ARG A 158 11.00 4.24 -14.86
C ARG A 158 10.39 5.38 -15.69
N GLU A 159 11.00 5.66 -16.80
CA GLU A 159 10.47 6.65 -17.75
C GLU A 159 9.01 6.31 -18.16
N GLY A 160 8.16 7.33 -18.15
CA GLY A 160 6.73 7.21 -18.50
C GLY A 160 5.82 6.79 -17.34
N VAL A 161 6.35 6.33 -16.20
CA VAL A 161 5.55 6.09 -15.00
C VAL A 161 5.38 7.39 -14.23
N PRO A 162 4.15 7.82 -13.91
CA PRO A 162 3.94 9.03 -13.12
C PRO A 162 4.34 8.80 -11.66
N PHE A 163 4.90 9.82 -11.02
CA PHE A 163 5.15 9.73 -9.58
C PHE A 163 3.83 9.64 -8.79
N VAL A 164 2.87 10.47 -9.12
CA VAL A 164 1.52 10.40 -8.55
C VAL A 164 0.59 9.76 -9.56
N ARG A 165 -0.16 8.75 -9.15
CA ARG A 165 -1.14 8.06 -10.00
C ARG A 165 -2.20 9.05 -10.50
N LYS A 166 -2.47 9.02 -11.79
CA LYS A 166 -3.49 9.85 -12.43
C LYS A 166 -4.90 9.34 -12.09
N ASN A 167 -5.86 10.26 -12.10
CA ASN A 167 -7.29 9.98 -11.89
C ASN A 167 -7.64 9.46 -10.48
N MET A 168 -6.88 9.88 -9.47
CA MET A 168 -7.25 9.66 -8.07
C MET A 168 -8.03 10.86 -7.53
N ASP A 169 -9.01 10.61 -6.68
CA ASP A 169 -9.97 11.61 -6.22
C ASP A 169 -9.42 12.46 -5.06
N GLY A 170 -8.57 13.43 -5.40
CA GLY A 170 -8.28 14.58 -4.54
C GLY A 170 -7.59 14.34 -3.21
N GLY A 171 -6.95 13.20 -3.01
CA GLY A 171 -6.17 12.93 -1.80
C GLY A 171 -4.96 13.86 -1.66
N LYS A 172 -4.48 14.07 -0.43
CA LYS A 172 -3.42 15.03 -0.09
C LYS A 172 -2.26 14.36 0.63
N PHE A 173 -1.06 14.84 0.35
CA PHE A 173 0.15 14.47 1.08
C PHE A 173 1.14 15.63 1.08
N THR A 174 2.08 15.59 2.02
CA THR A 174 3.26 16.46 2.07
C THR A 174 4.53 15.64 1.86
N GLU A 175 5.56 16.27 1.32
CA GLU A 175 6.84 15.62 1.01
C GLU A 175 7.98 16.29 1.75
N GLU A 176 8.89 15.47 2.33
CA GLU A 176 10.10 15.93 3.00
C GLU A 176 11.27 15.03 2.62
N GLU A 177 12.31 15.61 2.03
CA GLU A 177 13.60 14.95 1.76
C GLU A 177 13.53 13.61 1.02
N ASN A 178 12.53 13.43 0.11
CA ASN A 178 12.47 12.25 -0.74
C ASN A 178 13.44 12.37 -1.92
N GLN A 179 13.96 11.24 -2.37
CA GLN A 179 14.77 11.12 -3.58
C GLN A 179 13.98 10.41 -4.67
N ILE A 180 13.82 11.06 -5.83
CA ILE A 180 13.20 10.46 -7.01
C ILE A 180 14.30 10.29 -8.05
N ILE A 181 14.62 9.03 -8.37
CA ILE A 181 15.73 8.64 -9.24
C ILE A 181 15.14 8.03 -10.52
N PRO A 182 15.34 8.66 -11.68
CA PRO A 182 14.86 8.10 -12.93
C PRO A 182 15.61 6.81 -13.30
N LEU A 183 14.86 5.78 -13.72
CA LEU A 183 15.40 4.56 -14.30
C LEU A 183 15.33 4.64 -15.83
N SER A 184 16.48 4.53 -16.49
CA SER A 184 16.58 4.33 -17.92
C SER A 184 17.07 2.91 -18.21
N PHE A 185 16.26 2.13 -18.90
CA PHE A 185 16.66 0.82 -19.41
C PHE A 185 17.19 1.01 -20.84
N SER A 186 18.46 0.69 -21.04
CA SER A 186 19.13 0.66 -22.35
C SER A 186 18.81 -0.62 -23.09
#